data_3f29399aec2e10d5a308302711ab39da
#
_entry.id   3f29399aec2e10d5a308302711ab39da
#
_cell.length_a   1.000
_cell.length_b   1.000
_cell.length_c   1.000
_cell.angle_alpha   90.00
_cell.angle_beta   90.00
_cell.angle_gamma   90.00
#
_symmetry.space_group_name_H-M   'P 1'
#
loop_
_entity.id
_entity.type
_entity.pdbx_description
1 polymer ?
#
loop_
_entity_poly.entity_id
_entity_poly.type
_entity_poly.pdbx_seq_one_letter_code
_entity_poly.pdbx_strand_id
1 'polypeptide(L)'
;MRKWDGAIKVPAISTIHCTLDRHGLVTPLKHRRSCLKANGTLLSSGANPNDLWCTDYKGEFKMGNSQYCYPLTVTDHASRYLLLCEALDSTKEALAFTAFERLFRERGLPDAVRSDNGVPFASPNGLFNLSKLSVWWLRLGISIERIKPGCPQQNGRHERMHRTLKQETARPARQNALQQQATFDDFVETFNNDRPHEALDMKTPAEVYAPSQRPYTGLPEVSYPFHDKVLHVTSCGRVCMYKKKINLSQSLAGQAVGLKEVDDNVWLVSFMDYDLGYIDLEEKTLQPLLNPFGPKVLPMS
;
A
#
# COMPACT_ATOMS: atom_id res chain seq x y z
N MET A 1 7.35 47.72 -20.95
CA MET A 1 8.56 46.90 -21.27
C MET A 1 9.57 47.83 -21.94
N ARG A 2 10.65 48.20 -21.26
CA ARG A 2 11.78 48.93 -21.87
C ARG A 2 12.54 47.93 -22.77
N LYS A 3 12.61 48.20 -24.09
CA LYS A 3 13.48 47.44 -25.00
C LYS A 3 14.91 47.72 -24.63
N TRP A 4 15.69 46.68 -24.31
CA TRP A 4 17.14 46.76 -24.11
C TRP A 4 17.80 46.87 -25.49
N ASP A 5 18.56 47.92 -25.69
CA ASP A 5 19.46 48.05 -26.84
C ASP A 5 20.58 47.01 -26.70
N GLY A 6 20.79 46.21 -27.73
CA GLY A 6 21.57 44.96 -27.78
C GLY A 6 23.06 44.98 -27.41
N ALA A 7 23.52 45.93 -26.58
CA ALA A 7 24.92 46.06 -26.18
C ALA A 7 25.33 45.15 -24.99
N ILE A 8 24.38 44.56 -24.28
CA ILE A 8 24.69 43.70 -23.13
C ILE A 8 24.16 42.29 -23.38
N LYS A 9 25.07 41.29 -23.36
CA LYS A 9 24.72 39.88 -23.52
C LYS A 9 23.96 39.41 -22.27
N VAL A 10 22.66 39.10 -22.42
CA VAL A 10 21.85 38.58 -21.32
C VAL A 10 22.38 37.18 -20.91
N PRO A 11 22.74 36.96 -19.66
CA PRO A 11 23.19 35.65 -19.19
C PRO A 11 22.08 34.59 -19.28
N ALA A 12 22.45 33.32 -19.32
CA ALA A 12 21.51 32.23 -19.28
C ALA A 12 20.66 32.27 -17.99
N ILE A 13 19.42 31.80 -18.04
CA ILE A 13 18.49 31.78 -16.90
C ILE A 13 19.11 31.10 -15.67
N SER A 14 19.85 30.01 -15.86
CA SER A 14 20.58 29.31 -14.81
C SER A 14 21.63 30.17 -14.11
N THR A 15 22.35 31.02 -14.87
CA THR A 15 23.35 31.96 -14.34
C THR A 15 22.69 33.06 -13.52
N ILE A 16 21.56 33.60 -14.02
CA ILE A 16 20.77 34.61 -13.30
C ILE A 16 20.24 34.02 -11.99
N HIS A 17 19.65 32.82 -12.03
CA HIS A 17 19.15 32.13 -10.84
C HIS A 17 20.26 31.91 -9.81
N CYS A 18 21.43 31.40 -10.24
CA CYS A 18 22.56 31.13 -9.35
C CYS A 18 23.11 32.40 -8.70
N THR A 19 23.09 33.53 -9.42
CA THR A 19 23.51 34.85 -8.91
C THR A 19 22.51 35.37 -7.88
N LEU A 20 21.22 35.29 -8.18
CA LEU A 20 20.17 35.70 -7.24
C LEU A 20 20.13 34.85 -5.98
N ASP A 21 20.33 33.54 -6.13
CA ASP A 21 20.40 32.60 -4.99
C ASP A 21 21.57 32.91 -4.08
N ARG A 22 22.75 33.19 -4.64
CA ARG A 22 23.95 33.58 -3.90
C ARG A 22 23.79 34.89 -3.11
N HIS A 23 22.92 35.77 -3.57
CA HIS A 23 22.57 37.01 -2.88
C HIS A 23 21.33 36.89 -1.98
N GLY A 24 20.80 35.67 -1.76
CA GLY A 24 19.63 35.44 -0.90
C GLY A 24 18.31 36.01 -1.42
N LEU A 25 18.25 36.35 -2.71
CA LEU A 25 17.10 36.94 -3.39
C LEU A 25 16.15 35.88 -3.99
N VAL A 26 16.54 34.60 -3.94
CA VAL A 26 15.68 33.48 -4.33
C VAL A 26 15.03 32.94 -3.08
N THR A 27 13.73 33.11 -2.97
CA THR A 27 12.94 32.38 -1.98
C THR A 27 12.82 30.94 -2.50
N PRO A 28 13.44 29.94 -1.84
CA PRO A 28 13.26 28.56 -2.30
C PRO A 28 11.77 28.25 -2.24
N LEU A 29 11.19 27.96 -3.39
CA LEU A 29 9.85 27.40 -3.48
C LEU A 29 9.85 26.14 -2.62
N LYS A 30 9.34 26.22 -1.39
CA LYS A 30 9.08 25.07 -0.51
C LYS A 30 7.94 24.21 -1.08
N HIS A 31 8.06 23.84 -2.34
CA HIS A 31 7.29 22.76 -2.96
C HIS A 31 8.06 21.43 -2.92
N ARG A 32 8.75 21.13 -1.81
CA ARG A 32 8.77 19.75 -1.38
C ARG A 32 7.35 19.49 -0.84
N ARG A 33 6.53 18.79 -1.64
CA ARG A 33 5.42 18.02 -1.07
C ARG A 33 6.02 17.32 0.15
N SER A 34 5.60 17.72 1.35
CA SER A 34 5.98 16.98 2.54
C SER A 34 5.38 15.60 2.32
N CYS A 35 6.21 14.62 2.01
CA CYS A 35 5.78 13.24 2.11
C CYS A 35 5.26 13.09 3.52
N LEU A 36 3.96 12.94 3.66
CA LEU A 36 3.35 12.67 4.96
C LEU A 36 4.10 11.45 5.48
N LYS A 37 4.82 11.62 6.59
CA LYS A 37 5.57 10.52 7.19
C LYS A 37 4.58 9.39 7.40
N ALA A 38 4.89 8.21 6.89
CA ALA A 38 4.07 7.04 7.08
C ALA A 38 3.91 6.82 8.59
N ASN A 39 2.68 6.94 9.05
CA ASN A 39 2.32 6.60 10.42
C ASN A 39 1.78 5.16 10.40
N GLY A 40 2.17 4.34 11.38
CA GLY A 40 1.55 3.03 11.55
C GLY A 40 0.05 3.19 11.79
N THR A 41 -0.70 2.10 11.56
CA THR A 41 -2.12 2.03 11.88
C THR A 41 -2.35 1.41 13.25
N LEU A 42 -3.61 1.36 13.71
CA LEU A 42 -4.00 0.51 14.81
C LEU A 42 -3.77 -0.95 14.40
N LEU A 43 -3.17 -1.76 15.26
CA LEU A 43 -2.89 -3.16 15.00
C LEU A 43 -3.86 -4.05 15.77
N SER A 44 -4.50 -4.99 15.07
CA SER A 44 -5.36 -6.00 15.67
C SER A 44 -4.56 -7.15 16.29
N SER A 45 -5.18 -7.93 17.14
CA SER A 45 -4.55 -9.11 17.74
C SER A 45 -4.53 -10.32 16.80
N GLY A 46 -5.49 -10.41 15.86
CA GLY A 46 -5.64 -11.55 14.95
C GLY A 46 -5.76 -12.86 15.71
N ALA A 47 -6.83 -13.06 16.44
CA ALA A 47 -6.98 -14.19 17.36
C ALA A 47 -7.35 -15.50 16.64
N ASN A 48 -8.15 -15.42 15.57
CA ASN A 48 -8.62 -16.57 14.81
C ASN A 48 -8.00 -16.61 13.40
N PRO A 49 -8.00 -17.78 12.74
CA PRO A 49 -7.64 -17.86 11.32
C PRO A 49 -8.45 -16.88 10.46
N ASN A 50 -7.75 -16.20 9.55
CA ASN A 50 -8.28 -15.18 8.63
C ASN A 50 -8.72 -13.84 9.26
N ASP A 51 -8.67 -13.66 10.58
CA ASP A 51 -8.82 -12.32 11.16
C ASP A 51 -7.74 -11.37 10.61
N LEU A 52 -6.51 -11.88 10.46
CA LEU A 52 -5.37 -11.08 10.05
C LEU A 52 -4.36 -11.90 9.23
N TRP A 53 -4.09 -11.47 8.02
CA TRP A 53 -2.96 -11.96 7.23
C TRP A 53 -1.79 -10.97 7.30
N CYS A 54 -0.57 -11.50 7.40
CA CYS A 54 0.65 -10.71 7.35
C CYS A 54 1.34 -10.94 6.01
N THR A 55 1.74 -9.87 5.35
CA THR A 55 2.43 -9.93 4.05
C THR A 55 3.70 -9.09 4.07
N ASP A 56 4.72 -9.57 3.37
CA ASP A 56 5.98 -8.86 3.20
C ASP A 56 6.75 -9.45 2.01
N TYR A 57 7.65 -8.66 1.43
CA TYR A 57 8.69 -9.18 0.55
C TYR A 57 9.89 -9.62 1.36
N LYS A 58 10.22 -10.89 1.27
CA LYS A 58 11.52 -11.35 1.77
C LYS A 58 12.61 -10.79 0.90
N GLY A 59 13.42 -9.87 1.40
CA GLY A 59 14.45 -9.15 0.64
C GLY A 59 15.09 -10.01 -0.47
N GLU A 60 15.39 -9.37 -1.59
CA GLU A 60 15.87 -10.03 -2.81
C GLU A 60 17.14 -10.85 -2.60
N PHE A 61 17.29 -11.88 -3.42
CA PHE A 61 18.52 -12.63 -3.57
C PHE A 61 18.75 -13.01 -5.02
N LYS A 62 20.01 -13.27 -5.36
CA LYS A 62 20.43 -13.61 -6.71
C LYS A 62 20.35 -15.11 -6.92
N MET A 63 19.69 -15.55 -8.00
CA MET A 63 19.62 -16.93 -8.44
C MET A 63 20.87 -17.31 -9.27
N GLY A 64 21.04 -18.60 -9.57
CA GLY A 64 22.19 -19.08 -10.31
C GLY A 64 22.32 -18.51 -11.74
N ASN A 65 21.21 -18.17 -12.38
CA ASN A 65 21.16 -17.47 -13.67
C ASN A 65 21.42 -15.96 -13.57
N SER A 66 21.85 -15.48 -12.43
CA SER A 66 22.13 -14.06 -12.14
C SER A 66 20.90 -13.13 -12.08
N GLN A 67 19.70 -13.64 -12.24
CA GLN A 67 18.47 -12.86 -12.01
C GLN A 67 18.15 -12.76 -10.52
N TYR A 68 17.47 -11.66 -10.13
CA TYR A 68 16.99 -11.50 -8.77
C TYR A 68 15.63 -12.18 -8.58
N CYS A 69 15.45 -12.75 -7.41
CA CYS A 69 14.17 -13.25 -6.92
C CYS A 69 13.69 -12.37 -5.76
N TYR A 70 12.43 -11.95 -5.81
CA TYR A 70 11.75 -11.15 -4.80
C TYR A 70 10.60 -11.99 -4.22
N PRO A 71 10.85 -12.82 -3.19
CA PRO A 71 9.79 -13.66 -2.64
C PRO A 71 8.69 -12.85 -1.98
N LEU A 72 7.48 -12.93 -2.53
CA LEU A 72 6.27 -12.42 -1.88
C LEU A 72 5.70 -13.51 -0.98
N THR A 73 5.49 -13.17 0.28
CA THR A 73 4.96 -14.13 1.26
C THR A 73 3.73 -13.59 1.95
N VAL A 74 2.78 -14.47 2.24
CA VAL A 74 1.59 -14.18 3.03
C VAL A 74 1.40 -15.28 4.06
N THR A 75 1.23 -14.92 5.33
CA THR A 75 0.95 -15.86 6.42
C THR A 75 -0.32 -15.47 7.15
N ASP A 76 -1.09 -16.45 7.57
CA ASP A 76 -2.14 -16.24 8.57
C ASP A 76 -1.52 -15.99 9.95
N HIS A 77 -1.97 -14.93 10.62
CA HIS A 77 -1.36 -14.49 11.88
C HIS A 77 -1.66 -15.44 13.04
N ALA A 78 -2.86 -15.98 13.12
CA ALA A 78 -3.27 -16.86 14.20
C ALA A 78 -2.65 -18.25 14.06
N SER A 79 -2.90 -18.92 12.96
CA SER A 79 -2.49 -20.29 12.70
C SER A 79 -1.02 -20.44 12.28
N ARG A 80 -0.33 -19.36 11.93
CA ARG A 80 1.01 -19.38 11.30
C ARG A 80 1.05 -19.98 9.91
N TYR A 81 -0.07 -20.38 9.34
CA TYR A 81 -0.14 -21.02 8.04
C TYR A 81 0.46 -20.12 6.97
N LEU A 82 1.42 -20.64 6.22
CA LEU A 82 2.03 -19.95 5.10
C LEU A 82 1.13 -20.11 3.88
N LEU A 83 0.36 -19.05 3.60
CA LEU A 83 -0.67 -19.02 2.56
C LEU A 83 -0.10 -18.85 1.15
N LEU A 84 1.00 -18.11 1.05
CA LEU A 84 1.67 -17.79 -0.21
C LEU A 84 3.17 -17.67 0.00
N CYS A 85 3.94 -18.26 -0.90
CA CYS A 85 5.36 -18.00 -1.07
C CYS A 85 5.68 -18.02 -2.57
N GLU A 86 5.77 -16.87 -3.20
CA GLU A 86 5.88 -16.76 -4.66
C GLU A 86 7.19 -16.09 -5.09
N ALA A 87 7.90 -16.75 -6.02
CA ALA A 87 9.14 -16.26 -6.60
C ALA A 87 8.84 -15.23 -7.68
N LEU A 88 8.80 -13.95 -7.33
CA LEU A 88 8.60 -12.87 -8.28
C LEU A 88 9.92 -12.31 -8.80
N ASP A 89 9.91 -11.76 -10.00
CA ASP A 89 11.07 -11.12 -10.65
C ASP A 89 11.23 -9.65 -10.23
N SER A 90 10.22 -9.08 -9.60
CA SER A 90 10.22 -7.69 -9.12
C SER A 90 9.14 -7.44 -8.07
N THR A 91 9.22 -6.29 -7.40
CA THR A 91 8.20 -5.81 -6.46
C THR A 91 7.10 -4.98 -7.14
N LYS A 92 6.93 -5.12 -8.47
CA LYS A 92 5.89 -4.38 -9.22
C LYS A 92 4.49 -4.72 -8.71
N GLU A 93 3.68 -3.69 -8.58
CA GLU A 93 2.31 -3.77 -8.06
C GLU A 93 1.44 -4.79 -8.82
N ALA A 94 1.57 -4.87 -10.16
CA ALA A 94 0.81 -5.80 -10.99
C ALA A 94 1.04 -7.27 -10.63
N LEU A 95 2.27 -7.65 -10.29
CA LEU A 95 2.60 -9.03 -9.88
C LEU A 95 1.96 -9.36 -8.53
N ALA A 96 2.01 -8.42 -7.58
CA ALA A 96 1.35 -8.58 -6.29
C ALA A 96 -0.18 -8.73 -6.45
N PHE A 97 -0.80 -7.94 -7.34
CA PHE A 97 -2.23 -8.09 -7.64
C PHE A 97 -2.58 -9.50 -8.11
N THR A 98 -1.84 -10.02 -9.09
CA THR A 98 -2.07 -11.38 -9.62
C THR A 98 -1.91 -12.45 -8.53
N ALA A 99 -0.89 -12.33 -7.70
CA ALA A 99 -0.63 -13.26 -6.61
C ALA A 99 -1.76 -13.23 -5.55
N PHE A 100 -2.17 -12.04 -5.13
CA PHE A 100 -3.27 -11.89 -4.17
C PHE A 100 -4.62 -12.30 -4.74
N GLU A 101 -4.91 -12.00 -6.00
CA GLU A 101 -6.17 -12.40 -6.63
C GLU A 101 -6.30 -13.92 -6.69
N ARG A 102 -5.23 -14.63 -7.06
CA ARG A 102 -5.18 -16.09 -7.01
C ARG A 102 -5.38 -16.59 -5.57
N LEU A 103 -4.66 -16.04 -4.62
CA LEU A 103 -4.77 -16.40 -3.22
C LEU A 103 -6.20 -16.22 -2.68
N PHE A 104 -6.84 -15.09 -3.00
CA PHE A 104 -8.22 -14.82 -2.57
C PHE A 104 -9.24 -15.78 -3.20
N ARG A 105 -9.02 -16.21 -4.44
CA ARG A 105 -9.88 -17.24 -5.08
C ARG A 105 -9.74 -18.60 -4.41
N GLU A 106 -8.54 -18.95 -3.96
CA GLU A 106 -8.24 -20.25 -3.35
C GLU A 106 -8.64 -20.31 -1.87
N ARG A 107 -8.45 -19.23 -1.12
CA ARG A 107 -8.53 -19.24 0.36
C ARG A 107 -9.63 -18.33 0.92
N GLY A 108 -10.30 -17.52 0.08
CA GLY A 108 -11.23 -16.48 0.50
C GLY A 108 -10.52 -15.22 1.02
N LEU A 109 -11.27 -14.30 1.59
CA LEU A 109 -10.81 -12.97 2.01
C LEU A 109 -10.54 -12.93 3.52
N PRO A 110 -9.41 -12.36 3.96
CA PRO A 110 -9.19 -12.06 5.38
C PRO A 110 -9.99 -10.82 5.82
N ASP A 111 -10.09 -10.59 7.13
CA ASP A 111 -10.67 -9.34 7.65
C ASP A 111 -9.68 -8.19 7.59
N ALA A 112 -8.40 -8.48 7.77
CA ALA A 112 -7.33 -7.48 7.69
C ALA A 112 -6.06 -8.04 7.03
N VAL A 113 -5.30 -7.15 6.40
CA VAL A 113 -3.94 -7.44 5.91
C VAL A 113 -2.95 -6.47 6.54
N ARG A 114 -1.93 -7.02 7.20
CA ARG A 114 -0.82 -6.27 7.78
C ARG A 114 0.39 -6.34 6.87
N SER A 115 0.94 -5.17 6.55
CA SER A 115 2.14 -5.02 5.74
C SER A 115 3.12 -4.02 6.33
N ASP A 116 4.29 -3.93 5.73
CA ASP A 116 5.19 -2.80 5.91
C ASP A 116 4.67 -1.55 5.18
N ASN A 117 5.47 -0.47 5.17
CA ASN A 117 5.17 0.77 4.46
C ASN A 117 5.85 0.86 3.10
N GLY A 118 6.38 -0.24 2.59
CA GLY A 118 7.04 -0.34 1.30
C GLY A 118 6.08 -0.52 0.12
N VAL A 119 6.58 -0.24 -1.08
CA VAL A 119 5.88 -0.56 -2.33
C VAL A 119 5.89 -2.08 -2.53
N PRO A 120 4.75 -2.69 -2.92
CA PRO A 120 3.51 -2.12 -3.42
C PRO A 120 2.41 -1.89 -2.38
N PHE A 121 2.65 -2.19 -1.11
CA PHE A 121 1.63 -2.15 -0.06
C PHE A 121 1.25 -0.73 0.33
N ALA A 122 2.19 0.20 0.26
CA ALA A 122 1.98 1.61 0.50
C ALA A 122 2.61 2.47 -0.61
N SER A 123 2.12 3.71 -0.75
CA SER A 123 2.69 4.69 -1.67
C SER A 123 3.04 5.98 -0.91
N PRO A 124 4.32 6.39 -0.89
CA PRO A 124 4.73 7.59 -0.16
C PRO A 124 4.11 8.88 -0.72
N ASN A 125 3.64 8.84 -1.98
CA ASN A 125 3.00 9.97 -2.65
C ASN A 125 1.46 9.83 -2.72
N GLY A 126 0.90 8.73 -2.22
CA GLY A 126 -0.54 8.50 -2.18
C GLY A 126 -1.21 9.27 -1.05
N LEU A 127 -2.46 9.68 -1.25
CA LEU A 127 -3.29 10.21 -0.17
C LEU A 127 -3.36 9.15 0.94
N PHE A 128 -3.07 9.54 2.18
CA PHE A 128 -2.96 8.64 3.34
C PHE A 128 -1.98 7.46 3.14
N ASN A 129 -0.98 7.63 2.28
CA ASN A 129 -0.04 6.59 1.86
C ASN A 129 -0.71 5.37 1.19
N LEU A 130 -1.93 5.50 0.67
CA LEU A 130 -2.61 4.43 -0.04
C LEU A 130 -1.90 4.12 -1.36
N SER A 131 -1.67 2.84 -1.63
CA SER A 131 -1.31 2.29 -2.95
C SER A 131 -2.58 1.82 -3.66
N LYS A 132 -2.51 1.51 -4.95
CA LYS A 132 -3.65 0.89 -5.65
C LYS A 132 -3.99 -0.47 -5.07
N LEU A 133 -2.99 -1.24 -4.64
CA LEU A 133 -3.19 -2.53 -3.99
C LEU A 133 -3.97 -2.37 -2.67
N SER A 134 -3.60 -1.41 -1.82
CA SER A 134 -4.33 -1.15 -0.58
C SER A 134 -5.75 -0.62 -0.82
N VAL A 135 -5.96 0.20 -1.86
CA VAL A 135 -7.30 0.64 -2.29
C VAL A 135 -8.15 -0.56 -2.74
N TRP A 136 -7.57 -1.50 -3.48
CA TRP A 136 -8.26 -2.73 -3.89
C TRP A 136 -8.66 -3.59 -2.69
N TRP A 137 -7.79 -3.76 -1.69
CA TRP A 137 -8.14 -4.46 -0.45
C TRP A 137 -9.30 -3.80 0.28
N LEU A 138 -9.28 -2.47 0.43
CA LEU A 138 -10.41 -1.73 1.01
C LEU A 138 -11.71 -1.98 0.25
N ARG A 139 -11.66 -1.99 -1.09
CA ARG A 139 -12.82 -2.30 -1.94
C ARG A 139 -13.39 -3.69 -1.70
N LEU A 140 -12.56 -4.65 -1.30
CA LEU A 140 -12.94 -6.01 -0.92
C LEU A 140 -13.42 -6.12 0.54
N GLY A 141 -13.48 -5.01 1.26
CA GLY A 141 -13.82 -4.99 2.68
C GLY A 141 -12.73 -5.57 3.57
N ILE A 142 -11.47 -5.51 3.10
CA ILE A 142 -10.29 -5.92 3.88
C ILE A 142 -9.68 -4.68 4.52
N SER A 143 -9.57 -4.67 5.83
CA SER A 143 -8.90 -3.60 6.57
C SER A 143 -7.39 -3.61 6.33
N ILE A 144 -6.78 -2.43 6.23
CA ILE A 144 -5.33 -2.31 6.07
C ILE A 144 -4.67 -2.00 7.39
N GLU A 145 -3.64 -2.77 7.72
CA GLU A 145 -2.77 -2.52 8.87
C GLU A 145 -1.34 -2.27 8.41
N ARG A 146 -0.70 -1.26 8.98
CA ARG A 146 0.69 -0.91 8.68
C ARG A 146 1.50 -0.84 9.95
N ILE A 147 2.65 -1.49 9.95
CA ILE A 147 3.59 -1.39 11.06
C ILE A 147 4.15 0.03 11.15
N LYS A 148 4.49 0.48 12.35
CA LYS A 148 5.19 1.76 12.54
C LYS A 148 6.55 1.70 11.86
N PRO A 149 6.98 2.75 11.14
CA PRO A 149 8.32 2.83 10.60
C PRO A 149 9.37 2.60 11.69
N GLY A 150 10.34 1.73 11.42
CA GLY A 150 11.38 1.38 12.39
C GLY A 150 10.96 0.40 13.49
N CYS A 151 9.76 -0.18 13.42
CA CYS A 151 9.25 -1.15 14.39
C CYS A 151 8.98 -2.52 13.74
N PRO A 152 9.99 -3.22 13.18
CA PRO A 152 9.80 -4.50 12.51
C PRO A 152 9.22 -5.57 13.44
N GLN A 153 9.50 -5.50 14.75
CA GLN A 153 8.96 -6.42 15.75
C GLN A 153 7.42 -6.50 15.75
N GLN A 154 6.71 -5.51 15.21
CA GLN A 154 5.26 -5.57 15.03
C GLN A 154 4.80 -6.61 14.00
N ASN A 155 5.73 -7.10 13.15
CA ASN A 155 5.55 -8.24 12.25
C ASN A 155 6.51 -9.40 12.57
N GLY A 156 6.98 -9.50 13.81
CA GLY A 156 8.04 -10.41 14.22
C GLY A 156 7.74 -11.92 14.01
N ARG A 157 6.45 -12.29 13.97
CA ARG A 157 6.04 -13.67 13.62
C ARG A 157 6.37 -13.98 12.16
N HIS A 158 6.04 -13.08 11.28
CA HIS A 158 6.33 -13.19 9.85
C HIS A 158 7.84 -13.14 9.57
N GLU A 159 8.58 -12.26 10.25
CA GLU A 159 10.04 -12.20 10.14
C GLU A 159 10.74 -13.49 10.58
N ARG A 160 10.21 -14.17 11.61
CA ARG A 160 10.74 -15.47 12.04
C ARG A 160 10.56 -16.53 10.95
N MET A 161 9.41 -16.58 10.30
CA MET A 161 9.17 -17.44 9.12
C MET A 161 10.16 -17.10 8.01
N HIS A 162 10.36 -15.82 7.70
CA HIS A 162 11.34 -15.36 6.70
C HIS A 162 12.77 -15.82 6.98
N ARG A 163 13.17 -15.88 8.25
CA ARG A 163 14.50 -16.38 8.60
C ARG A 163 14.64 -17.85 8.20
N THR A 164 13.66 -18.66 8.53
CA THR A 164 13.61 -20.09 8.19
C THR A 164 13.57 -20.28 6.67
N LEU A 165 12.68 -19.60 5.98
CA LEU A 165 12.59 -19.61 4.51
C LEU A 165 13.95 -19.33 3.85
N LYS A 166 14.66 -18.28 4.29
CA LYS A 166 15.96 -17.91 3.73
C LYS A 166 17.02 -19.00 3.96
N GLN A 167 17.02 -19.61 5.12
CA GLN A 167 18.00 -20.66 5.45
C GLN A 167 17.79 -21.90 4.60
N GLU A 168 16.54 -22.29 4.36
CA GLU A 168 16.21 -23.57 3.72
C GLU A 168 16.11 -23.46 2.20
N THR A 169 15.76 -22.27 1.64
CA THR A 169 15.45 -22.15 0.21
C THR A 169 16.36 -21.23 -0.59
N ALA A 170 17.06 -20.30 0.09
CA ALA A 170 17.89 -19.29 -0.59
C ALA A 170 19.39 -19.53 -0.41
N ARG A 171 19.78 -20.58 0.32
CA ARG A 171 21.18 -20.92 0.58
C ARG A 171 21.43 -22.42 0.47
N PRO A 172 21.81 -22.91 -0.73
CA PRO A 172 21.99 -22.16 -1.99
C PRO A 172 20.67 -21.84 -2.69
N ALA A 173 20.65 -20.72 -3.41
CA ALA A 173 19.54 -20.40 -4.32
C ALA A 173 19.55 -21.32 -5.53
N ARG A 174 18.37 -21.54 -6.13
CA ARG A 174 18.23 -22.37 -7.33
C ARG A 174 18.67 -21.63 -8.59
N GLN A 175 18.78 -22.38 -9.70
CA GLN A 175 19.31 -21.85 -10.97
C GLN A 175 18.38 -20.81 -11.62
N ASN A 176 17.07 -20.99 -11.53
CA ASN A 176 16.07 -20.13 -12.14
C ASN A 176 14.78 -20.04 -11.30
N ALA A 177 13.86 -19.17 -11.72
CA ALA A 177 12.61 -18.90 -11.00
C ALA A 177 11.72 -20.15 -10.85
N LEU A 178 11.62 -21.01 -11.87
CA LEU A 178 10.82 -22.22 -11.82
C LEU A 178 11.34 -23.20 -10.75
N GLN A 179 12.64 -23.45 -10.74
CA GLN A 179 13.25 -24.30 -9.72
C GLN A 179 13.18 -23.69 -8.34
N GLN A 180 13.28 -22.36 -8.25
CA GLN A 180 13.15 -21.66 -6.98
C GLN A 180 11.72 -21.74 -6.46
N GLN A 181 10.71 -21.62 -7.34
CA GLN A 181 9.30 -21.79 -6.97
C GLN A 181 9.04 -23.21 -6.48
N ALA A 182 9.50 -24.23 -7.17
CA ALA A 182 9.35 -25.62 -6.71
C ALA A 182 9.93 -25.81 -5.30
N THR A 183 11.08 -25.19 -5.01
CA THR A 183 11.67 -25.22 -3.66
C THR A 183 10.83 -24.46 -2.63
N PHE A 184 10.16 -23.37 -3.02
CA PHE A 184 9.22 -22.68 -2.14
C PHE A 184 7.97 -23.50 -1.91
N ASP A 185 7.46 -24.21 -2.92
CA ASP A 185 6.29 -25.07 -2.79
C ASP A 185 6.57 -26.23 -1.81
N ASP A 186 7.73 -26.89 -1.93
CA ASP A 186 8.19 -27.93 -1.00
C ASP A 186 8.34 -27.36 0.44
N PHE A 187 8.87 -26.12 0.55
CA PHE A 187 8.99 -25.47 1.84
C PHE A 187 7.62 -25.17 2.45
N VAL A 188 6.67 -24.66 1.66
CA VAL A 188 5.29 -24.35 2.11
C VAL A 188 4.63 -25.63 2.64
N GLU A 189 4.77 -26.73 1.90
CA GLU A 189 4.20 -28.04 2.28
C GLU A 189 4.77 -28.51 3.62
N THR A 190 6.10 -28.57 3.73
CA THR A 190 6.78 -28.98 4.98
C THR A 190 6.49 -28.03 6.15
N PHE A 191 6.49 -26.71 5.89
CA PHE A 191 6.25 -25.71 6.92
C PHE A 191 4.85 -25.82 7.51
N ASN A 192 3.85 -26.07 6.67
CA ASN A 192 2.46 -26.11 7.07
C ASN A 192 2.05 -27.45 7.70
N ASN A 193 2.56 -28.58 7.17
CA ASN A 193 2.05 -29.90 7.53
C ASN A 193 2.96 -30.68 8.51
N ASP A 194 4.29 -30.47 8.43
CA ASP A 194 5.23 -31.29 9.18
C ASP A 194 5.89 -30.56 10.36
N ARG A 195 5.80 -29.24 10.41
CA ARG A 195 6.52 -28.43 11.40
C ARG A 195 5.62 -28.04 12.58
N PRO A 196 5.82 -28.64 13.76
CA PRO A 196 5.07 -28.23 14.93
C PRO A 196 5.56 -26.88 15.47
N HIS A 197 4.64 -26.08 15.97
CA HIS A 197 4.92 -24.77 16.55
C HIS A 197 4.58 -24.75 18.04
N GLU A 198 5.55 -24.38 18.88
CA GLU A 198 5.35 -24.22 20.31
C GLU A 198 4.19 -23.27 20.65
N ALA A 199 4.07 -22.16 19.89
CA ALA A 199 2.99 -21.18 20.04
C ALA A 199 1.60 -21.69 19.60
N LEU A 200 1.50 -22.90 19.08
CA LEU A 200 0.28 -23.62 18.70
C LEU A 200 0.12 -24.91 19.50
N ASP A 201 0.70 -24.99 20.69
CA ASP A 201 0.69 -26.19 21.53
C ASP A 201 1.26 -27.41 20.78
N MET A 202 2.36 -27.21 20.06
CA MET A 202 3.03 -28.24 19.24
C MET A 202 2.21 -28.77 18.06
N LYS A 203 1.10 -28.12 17.70
CA LYS A 203 0.37 -28.40 16.45
C LYS A 203 1.07 -27.82 15.25
N THR A 204 0.79 -28.40 14.09
CA THR A 204 1.20 -27.82 12.80
C THR A 204 0.27 -26.69 12.40
N PRO A 205 0.72 -25.75 11.57
CA PRO A 205 -0.17 -24.71 11.03
C PRO A 205 -1.41 -25.25 10.34
N ALA A 206 -1.30 -26.35 9.60
CA ALA A 206 -2.40 -26.98 8.88
C ALA A 206 -3.48 -27.55 9.81
N GLU A 207 -3.13 -27.99 11.01
CA GLU A 207 -4.12 -28.47 12.00
C GLU A 207 -4.97 -27.34 12.60
N VAL A 208 -4.52 -26.09 12.47
CA VAL A 208 -5.18 -24.91 13.07
C VAL A 208 -5.87 -24.06 12.01
N TYR A 209 -5.33 -24.02 10.79
CA TYR A 209 -5.86 -23.19 9.73
C TYR A 209 -7.12 -23.77 9.10
N ALA A 210 -8.08 -22.88 8.78
CA ALA A 210 -9.22 -23.19 7.93
C ALA A 210 -9.40 -22.07 6.91
N PRO A 211 -9.85 -22.33 5.65
CA PRO A 211 -10.14 -21.30 4.67
C PRO A 211 -11.19 -20.30 5.16
N SER A 212 -11.10 -19.07 4.67
CA SER A 212 -12.04 -18.02 5.03
C SER A 212 -13.46 -18.33 4.55
N GLN A 213 -14.44 -17.98 5.36
CA GLN A 213 -15.87 -18.06 5.00
C GLN A 213 -16.31 -16.88 4.11
N ARG A 214 -15.43 -15.92 3.84
CA ARG A 214 -15.69 -14.78 2.95
C ARG A 214 -15.15 -15.10 1.55
N PRO A 215 -15.98 -15.59 0.61
CA PRO A 215 -15.48 -15.94 -0.73
C PRO A 215 -15.12 -14.69 -1.52
N TYR A 216 -14.13 -14.82 -2.41
CA TYR A 216 -13.80 -13.77 -3.38
C TYR A 216 -14.74 -13.86 -4.58
N THR A 217 -15.64 -12.90 -4.70
CA THR A 217 -16.65 -12.82 -5.80
C THR A 217 -16.36 -11.67 -6.77
N GLY A 218 -15.19 -11.07 -6.72
CA GLY A 218 -14.83 -9.87 -7.46
C GLY A 218 -15.07 -8.60 -6.65
N LEU A 219 -14.93 -7.44 -7.30
CA LEU A 219 -15.12 -6.15 -6.65
C LEU A 219 -16.61 -5.84 -6.50
N PRO A 220 -17.10 -5.55 -5.29
CA PRO A 220 -18.47 -5.12 -5.09
C PRO A 220 -18.70 -3.73 -5.73
N GLU A 221 -19.94 -3.45 -6.13
CA GLU A 221 -20.33 -2.11 -6.53
C GLU A 221 -20.29 -1.16 -5.32
N VAL A 222 -19.87 0.07 -5.56
CA VAL A 222 -19.86 1.12 -4.55
C VAL A 222 -21.00 2.08 -4.82
N SER A 223 -21.88 2.28 -3.85
CA SER A 223 -22.97 3.25 -3.91
C SER A 223 -22.74 4.36 -2.88
N TYR A 224 -23.27 5.53 -3.18
CA TYR A 224 -23.16 6.73 -2.34
C TYR A 224 -24.54 7.35 -2.10
N PRO A 225 -25.44 6.65 -1.37
CA PRO A 225 -26.84 7.07 -1.25
C PRO A 225 -27.03 8.39 -0.49
N PHE A 226 -26.04 8.82 0.30
CA PHE A 226 -26.12 10.04 1.11
C PHE A 226 -25.24 11.18 0.56
N HIS A 227 -24.78 11.06 -0.70
CA HIS A 227 -23.96 12.05 -1.37
C HIS A 227 -24.73 12.70 -2.51
N ASP A 228 -24.47 13.98 -2.76
CA ASP A 228 -25.16 14.75 -3.81
C ASP A 228 -24.66 14.39 -5.21
N LYS A 229 -23.40 13.95 -5.31
CA LYS A 229 -22.76 13.59 -6.58
C LYS A 229 -21.83 12.41 -6.40
N VAL A 230 -21.67 11.65 -7.49
CA VAL A 230 -20.66 10.60 -7.62
C VAL A 230 -19.77 10.94 -8.81
N LEU A 231 -18.47 11.03 -8.60
CA LEU A 231 -17.49 11.28 -9.65
C LEU A 231 -16.47 10.14 -9.74
N HIS A 232 -16.00 9.85 -10.95
CA HIS A 232 -14.93 8.90 -11.18
C HIS A 232 -13.59 9.61 -11.20
N VAL A 233 -12.63 9.04 -10.49
CA VAL A 233 -11.25 9.51 -10.47
C VAL A 233 -10.57 9.08 -11.78
N THR A 234 -10.04 10.05 -12.53
CA THR A 234 -9.34 9.79 -13.79
C THR A 234 -8.06 8.97 -13.58
N SER A 235 -7.48 8.42 -14.65
CA SER A 235 -6.21 7.69 -14.62
C SER A 235 -5.04 8.50 -14.01
N CYS A 236 -5.13 9.84 -14.08
CA CYS A 236 -4.16 10.75 -13.47
C CYS A 236 -4.45 11.04 -11.97
N GLY A 237 -5.45 10.43 -11.36
CA GLY A 237 -5.80 10.67 -9.96
C GLY A 237 -6.57 11.98 -9.71
N ARG A 238 -7.33 12.47 -10.70
CA ARG A 238 -8.07 13.72 -10.64
C ARG A 238 -9.57 13.49 -10.75
N VAL A 239 -10.35 14.36 -10.13
CA VAL A 239 -11.77 14.50 -10.41
C VAL A 239 -12.02 15.78 -11.20
N CYS A 240 -13.05 15.76 -12.06
CA CYS A 240 -13.48 16.93 -12.84
C CYS A 240 -14.84 17.39 -12.31
N MET A 241 -14.89 18.60 -11.76
CA MET A 241 -16.12 19.20 -11.22
C MET A 241 -16.25 20.64 -11.73
N TYR A 242 -17.40 20.96 -12.30
CA TYR A 242 -17.68 22.30 -12.88
C TYR A 242 -16.55 22.83 -13.78
N LYS A 243 -16.02 21.97 -14.68
CA LYS A 243 -14.88 22.28 -15.56
C LYS A 243 -13.55 22.51 -14.81
N LYS A 244 -13.50 22.34 -13.50
CA LYS A 244 -12.29 22.43 -12.70
C LYS A 244 -11.70 21.02 -12.49
N LYS A 245 -10.37 20.89 -12.62
CA LYS A 245 -9.63 19.64 -12.41
C LYS A 245 -8.98 19.68 -11.04
N ILE A 246 -9.33 18.76 -10.18
CA ILE A 246 -8.87 18.71 -8.78
C ILE A 246 -8.10 17.41 -8.57
N ASN A 247 -6.88 17.50 -8.03
CA ASN A 247 -6.07 16.34 -7.74
C ASN A 247 -6.54 15.68 -6.43
N LEU A 248 -6.87 14.39 -6.47
CA LEU A 248 -7.11 13.57 -5.28
C LEU A 248 -5.88 12.69 -4.99
N SER A 249 -5.77 11.59 -5.70
CA SER A 249 -4.65 10.66 -5.59
C SER A 249 -4.62 9.70 -6.78
N GLN A 250 -3.44 9.39 -7.28
CA GLN A 250 -3.29 8.39 -8.34
C GLN A 250 -3.63 6.97 -7.86
N SER A 251 -3.54 6.71 -6.55
CA SER A 251 -3.96 5.43 -5.98
C SER A 251 -5.46 5.17 -6.09
N LEU A 252 -6.26 6.23 -6.19
CA LEU A 252 -7.71 6.16 -6.37
C LEU A 252 -8.12 6.16 -7.84
N ALA A 253 -7.19 6.13 -8.80
CA ALA A 253 -7.51 6.14 -10.23
C ALA A 253 -8.50 5.03 -10.59
N GLY A 254 -9.55 5.38 -11.35
CA GLY A 254 -10.64 4.46 -11.73
C GLY A 254 -11.70 4.21 -10.64
N GLN A 255 -11.51 4.72 -9.43
CA GLN A 255 -12.50 4.58 -8.36
C GLN A 255 -13.60 5.64 -8.46
N ALA A 256 -14.80 5.28 -8.03
CA ALA A 256 -15.88 6.22 -7.76
C ALA A 256 -15.67 6.84 -6.37
N VAL A 257 -15.94 8.13 -6.25
CA VAL A 257 -15.94 8.88 -4.98
C VAL A 257 -17.25 9.63 -4.83
N GLY A 258 -17.79 9.65 -3.62
CA GLY A 258 -18.96 10.43 -3.27
C GLY A 258 -18.58 11.86 -2.91
N LEU A 259 -19.39 12.82 -3.29
CA LEU A 259 -19.25 14.22 -2.96
C LEU A 259 -20.53 14.74 -2.33
N LYS A 260 -20.41 15.37 -1.18
CA LYS A 260 -21.51 16.02 -0.45
C LYS A 260 -21.18 17.48 -0.25
N GLU A 261 -22.08 18.37 -0.64
CA GLU A 261 -21.93 19.79 -0.41
C GLU A 261 -22.16 20.08 1.08
N VAL A 262 -21.21 20.72 1.73
CA VAL A 262 -21.26 21.01 3.17
C VAL A 262 -21.31 22.50 3.45
N ASP A 263 -20.89 23.32 2.49
CA ASP A 263 -20.95 24.78 2.50
C ASP A 263 -20.88 25.28 1.05
N ASP A 264 -21.13 26.56 0.80
CA ASP A 264 -21.05 27.16 -0.52
C ASP A 264 -19.69 26.89 -1.17
N ASN A 265 -19.70 26.13 -2.28
CA ASN A 265 -18.51 25.67 -3.02
C ASN A 265 -17.53 24.76 -2.25
N VAL A 266 -17.88 24.30 -1.05
CA VAL A 266 -17.06 23.36 -0.26
C VAL A 266 -17.72 21.98 -0.24
N TRP A 267 -16.97 20.98 -0.71
CA TRP A 267 -17.47 19.62 -0.91
C TRP A 267 -16.68 18.60 -0.10
N LEU A 268 -17.35 17.86 0.77
CA LEU A 268 -16.77 16.69 1.40
C LEU A 268 -16.62 15.58 0.36
N VAL A 269 -15.46 14.98 0.30
CA VAL A 269 -15.14 13.85 -0.59
C VAL A 269 -14.98 12.60 0.22
N SER A 270 -15.73 11.55 -0.13
CA SER A 270 -15.68 10.26 0.53
C SER A 270 -15.31 9.14 -0.47
N PHE A 271 -14.54 8.18 0.01
CA PHE A 271 -14.27 6.92 -0.69
C PHE A 271 -14.79 5.78 0.16
N MET A 272 -15.84 5.11 -0.32
CA MET A 272 -16.62 4.19 0.50
C MET A 272 -17.10 4.90 1.79
N ASP A 273 -16.83 4.33 2.95
CA ASP A 273 -17.18 4.88 4.27
C ASP A 273 -16.10 5.81 4.85
N TYR A 274 -15.07 6.16 4.06
CA TYR A 274 -13.94 6.97 4.51
C TYR A 274 -14.00 8.38 3.94
N ASP A 275 -14.10 9.38 4.80
CA ASP A 275 -14.00 10.78 4.42
C ASP A 275 -12.53 11.13 4.14
N LEU A 276 -12.27 11.58 2.90
CA LEU A 276 -10.92 11.87 2.44
C LEU A 276 -10.50 13.31 2.73
N GLY A 277 -11.44 14.24 2.68
CA GLY A 277 -11.15 15.67 2.84
C GLY A 277 -12.19 16.55 2.19
N TYR A 278 -11.95 17.84 2.24
CA TYR A 278 -12.79 18.85 1.62
C TYR A 278 -12.18 19.35 0.33
N ILE A 279 -12.99 19.51 -0.71
CA ILE A 279 -12.66 20.25 -1.91
C ILE A 279 -13.25 21.63 -1.80
N ASP A 280 -12.36 22.64 -1.79
CA ASP A 280 -12.72 24.03 -2.05
C ASP A 280 -12.64 24.28 -3.55
N LEU A 281 -13.76 24.66 -4.14
CA LEU A 281 -13.82 24.94 -5.59
C LEU A 281 -13.11 26.24 -5.98
N GLU A 282 -12.89 27.17 -5.07
CA GLU A 282 -12.16 28.39 -5.36
C GLU A 282 -10.65 28.09 -5.45
N GLU A 283 -10.12 27.38 -4.46
CA GLU A 283 -8.70 26.96 -4.42
C GLU A 283 -8.37 25.81 -5.37
N LYS A 284 -9.36 25.03 -5.80
CA LYS A 284 -9.24 23.85 -6.68
C LYS A 284 -8.29 22.78 -6.10
N THR A 285 -8.28 22.66 -4.79
CA THR A 285 -7.43 21.71 -4.06
C THR A 285 -8.26 20.84 -3.12
N LEU A 286 -7.75 19.62 -2.85
CA LEU A 286 -8.24 18.79 -1.77
C LEU A 286 -7.49 19.18 -0.49
N GLN A 287 -8.22 19.51 0.55
CA GLN A 287 -7.73 19.68 1.93
C GLN A 287 -8.00 18.37 2.67
N PRO A 288 -6.97 17.50 2.88
CA PRO A 288 -7.18 16.19 3.49
C PRO A 288 -7.60 16.32 4.95
N LEU A 289 -8.51 15.45 5.38
CA LEU A 289 -8.82 15.23 6.79
C LEU A 289 -7.70 14.45 7.49
N LEU A 290 -7.89 14.21 8.79
CA LEU A 290 -7.03 13.29 9.53
C LEU A 290 -7.08 11.91 8.85
N ASN A 291 -5.92 11.25 8.77
CA ASN A 291 -5.84 9.94 8.13
C ASN A 291 -6.81 8.94 8.79
N PRO A 292 -7.87 8.50 8.09
CA PRO A 292 -8.86 7.59 8.66
C PRO A 292 -8.30 6.20 8.95
N PHE A 293 -7.18 5.86 8.36
CA PHE A 293 -6.44 4.60 8.56
C PHE A 293 -5.33 4.73 9.61
N GLY A 294 -5.12 5.92 10.13
CA GLY A 294 -4.11 6.19 11.16
C GLY A 294 -4.55 5.73 12.56
N PRO A 295 -3.64 5.76 13.55
CA PRO A 295 -4.01 5.55 14.94
C PRO A 295 -5.00 6.64 15.36
N LYS A 296 -6.12 6.23 15.96
CA LYS A 296 -7.06 7.19 16.56
C LYS A 296 -6.35 7.90 17.71
N VAL A 297 -5.98 9.15 17.51
CA VAL A 297 -5.50 10.02 18.60
C VAL A 297 -6.76 10.51 19.28
N LEU A 298 -7.01 10.05 20.50
CA LEU A 298 -8.04 10.64 21.33
C LEU A 298 -7.68 12.12 21.56
N PRO A 299 -8.62 13.05 21.39
CA PRO A 299 -8.35 14.44 21.76
C PRO A 299 -7.94 14.45 23.23
N MET A 300 -6.82 15.09 23.53
CA MET A 300 -6.42 15.34 24.93
C MET A 300 -7.48 16.24 25.55
N SER A 301 -8.16 15.73 26.56
CA SER A 301 -9.08 16.46 27.42
C SER A 301 -8.33 17.50 28.26
#